data_a4ef842e78c0d3f5606db735d9f37fd7
#
_entry.id   a4ef842e78c0d3f5606db735d9f37fd7
#
_cell.length_a   1.000
_cell.length_b   1.000
_cell.length_c   1.000
_cell.angle_alpha   90.00
_cell.angle_beta   90.00
_cell.angle_gamma   90.00
#
_symmetry.space_group_name_H-M   'P 1'
#
loop_
_entity.id
_entity.type
_entity.pdbx_description
1 polymer ?
#
loop_
_entity_poly.entity_id
_entity_poly.type
_entity_poly.pdbx_seq_one_letter_code
_entity_poly.pdbx_strand_id
1 'polypeptide(L)'
;MTKYLTITALYRFICGGLILIINWELANPESTSDLALATILSFLPAIFTPFLIGLFFKNYSGAGLTKLSFLILFYIVIIITVCYRNALQLIILNFALWVVFFLLETSLEFWFSQLVEKESEVFINKYSSLSMTINQVALMIGPLFVSIIVKFTTLHWIFLLYALIYLLLYFAIRKQNKNNQLPSKDDEVHTKESVKFTHYFISMLMWPILGTINFMLPTFTAFKSGEVHEVALLDCALGLGMALIGIILSKLRSNNWLSLFFIISIVITVMWYLAEGTLVMKLLLMLLFGFTFGSARIIFRKIIVTAYSSHTVKHIYSLGNALGLPVLALCIYLGIFNLNFVWLPSFILLIILMLLLKIEHHERNTTIEKSFD
;
A
#
# COMPACT_ATOMS: atom_id res chain seq x y z
N MET A 1 7.83 -15.36 11.34
CA MET A 1 8.05 -14.30 10.30
C MET A 1 8.13 -14.84 8.89
N THR A 2 8.97 -15.83 8.55
CA THR A 2 9.12 -16.32 7.15
C THR A 2 7.78 -16.63 6.48
N LYS A 3 6.90 -17.37 7.17
CA LYS A 3 5.57 -17.70 6.65
C LYS A 3 4.72 -16.46 6.35
N TYR A 4 4.75 -15.43 7.20
CA TYR A 4 4.08 -14.15 6.97
C TYR A 4 4.61 -13.50 5.69
N LEU A 5 5.95 -13.39 5.56
CA LEU A 5 6.59 -12.79 4.39
C LEU A 5 6.24 -13.50 3.09
N THR A 6 6.23 -14.85 3.08
CA THR A 6 5.86 -15.62 1.89
C THR A 6 4.39 -15.40 1.50
N ILE A 7 3.49 -15.41 2.48
CA ILE A 7 2.06 -15.21 2.24
C ILE A 7 1.79 -13.80 1.70
N THR A 8 2.38 -12.78 2.31
CA THR A 8 2.20 -11.39 1.87
C THR A 8 2.81 -11.14 0.50
N ALA A 9 4.00 -11.69 0.22
CA ALA A 9 4.63 -11.58 -1.09
C ALA A 9 3.78 -12.22 -2.20
N LEU A 10 3.29 -13.44 -1.98
CA LEU A 10 2.47 -14.14 -2.96
C LEU A 10 1.13 -13.43 -3.18
N TYR A 11 0.51 -12.93 -2.11
CA TYR A 11 -0.68 -12.09 -2.21
C TYR A 11 -0.44 -10.85 -3.07
N ARG A 12 0.64 -10.09 -2.78
CA ARG A 12 0.99 -8.87 -3.51
C ARG A 12 1.26 -9.11 -4.99
N PHE A 13 1.95 -10.20 -5.29
CA PHE A 13 2.22 -10.62 -6.65
C PHE A 13 0.92 -10.85 -7.45
N ILE A 14 -0.04 -11.59 -6.86
CA ILE A 14 -1.33 -11.85 -7.51
C ILE A 14 -2.18 -10.59 -7.60
N CYS A 15 -2.21 -9.79 -6.52
CA CYS A 15 -2.97 -8.55 -6.46
C CYS A 15 -2.56 -7.59 -7.59
N GLY A 16 -1.25 -7.36 -7.79
CA GLY A 16 -0.75 -6.52 -8.88
C GLY A 16 -1.16 -7.02 -10.26
N GLY A 17 -1.02 -8.34 -10.51
CA GLY A 17 -1.44 -8.94 -11.77
C GLY A 17 -2.94 -8.85 -12.00
N LEU A 18 -3.76 -9.09 -10.96
CA LEU A 18 -5.21 -9.04 -11.03
C LEU A 18 -5.73 -7.63 -11.33
N ILE A 19 -5.17 -6.62 -10.67
CA ILE A 19 -5.51 -5.21 -10.92
C ILE A 19 -5.19 -4.83 -12.37
N LEU A 20 -4.01 -5.22 -12.89
CA LEU A 20 -3.64 -4.94 -14.26
C LEU A 20 -4.63 -5.55 -15.26
N ILE A 21 -5.00 -6.83 -15.10
CA ILE A 21 -5.92 -7.51 -16.02
C ILE A 21 -7.30 -6.85 -16.00
N ILE A 22 -7.84 -6.56 -14.81
CA ILE A 22 -9.17 -5.94 -14.69
C ILE A 22 -9.17 -4.55 -15.33
N ASN A 23 -8.14 -3.74 -15.06
CA ASN A 23 -8.02 -2.43 -15.68
C ASN A 23 -7.88 -2.52 -17.21
N TRP A 24 -7.15 -3.53 -17.71
CA TRP A 24 -7.00 -3.77 -19.14
C TRP A 24 -8.33 -4.14 -19.82
N GLU A 25 -9.11 -5.05 -19.21
CA GLU A 25 -10.43 -5.42 -19.74
C GLU A 25 -11.42 -4.24 -19.72
N LEU A 26 -11.30 -3.35 -18.74
CA LEU A 26 -12.12 -2.13 -18.64
C LEU A 26 -11.61 -0.96 -19.49
N ALA A 27 -10.37 -1.02 -19.98
CA ALA A 27 -9.75 0.02 -20.80
C ALA A 27 -10.16 -0.04 -22.29
N ASN A 28 -11.33 -0.61 -22.60
CA ASN A 28 -11.82 -0.65 -23.97
C ASN A 28 -11.97 0.78 -24.53
N PRO A 29 -11.40 1.09 -25.72
CA PRO A 29 -11.50 2.42 -26.33
C PRO A 29 -12.94 2.96 -26.51
N GLU A 30 -13.92 2.06 -26.59
CA GLU A 30 -15.33 2.42 -26.75
C GLU A 30 -15.99 2.85 -25.44
N SER A 31 -15.36 2.61 -24.25
CA SER A 31 -15.95 2.87 -22.95
C SER A 31 -14.92 3.35 -21.90
N THR A 32 -14.18 4.41 -22.21
CA THR A 32 -13.27 5.06 -21.24
C THR A 32 -13.95 5.48 -19.93
N SER A 33 -15.27 5.68 -19.95
CA SER A 33 -16.11 5.94 -18.78
C SER A 33 -16.11 4.77 -17.79
N ASP A 34 -16.02 3.52 -18.26
CA ASP A 34 -16.08 2.33 -17.40
C ASP A 34 -14.82 2.19 -16.55
N LEU A 35 -13.65 2.44 -17.14
CA LEU A 35 -12.40 2.47 -16.40
C LEU A 35 -12.37 3.61 -15.36
N ALA A 36 -12.84 4.80 -15.74
CA ALA A 36 -12.92 5.93 -14.82
C ALA A 36 -13.85 5.63 -13.64
N LEU A 37 -15.04 5.08 -13.90
CA LEU A 37 -16.00 4.66 -12.88
C LEU A 37 -15.39 3.56 -11.98
N ALA A 38 -14.80 2.53 -12.56
CA ALA A 38 -14.14 1.47 -11.82
C ALA A 38 -13.02 2.01 -10.93
N THR A 39 -12.23 2.96 -11.41
CA THR A 39 -11.15 3.60 -10.65
C THR A 39 -11.69 4.37 -9.46
N ILE A 40 -12.70 5.21 -9.64
CA ILE A 40 -13.33 5.96 -8.55
C ILE A 40 -13.93 5.01 -7.52
N LEU A 41 -14.67 3.99 -7.97
CA LEU A 41 -15.27 2.99 -7.09
C LEU A 41 -14.22 2.16 -6.34
N SER A 42 -13.04 1.95 -6.91
CA SER A 42 -11.95 1.21 -6.25
C SER A 42 -11.47 1.84 -4.94
N PHE A 43 -11.61 3.14 -4.79
CA PHE A 43 -11.19 3.87 -3.59
C PHE A 43 -12.31 4.04 -2.55
N LEU A 44 -13.57 3.96 -2.97
CA LEU A 44 -14.74 4.13 -2.09
C LEU A 44 -14.76 3.16 -0.89
N PRO A 45 -14.33 1.88 -1.01
CA PRO A 45 -14.29 0.94 0.10
C PRO A 45 -13.43 1.39 1.29
N ALA A 46 -12.44 2.25 1.07
CA ALA A 46 -11.59 2.78 2.15
C ALA A 46 -12.42 3.44 3.27
N ILE A 47 -13.52 4.13 2.91
CA ILE A 47 -14.42 4.78 3.87
C ILE A 47 -15.12 3.76 4.76
N PHE A 48 -15.55 2.63 4.20
CA PHE A 48 -16.36 1.63 4.89
C PHE A 48 -15.51 0.64 5.71
N THR A 49 -14.23 0.51 5.39
CA THR A 49 -13.32 -0.45 6.04
C THR A 49 -13.27 -0.32 7.56
N PRO A 50 -13.16 0.88 8.18
CA PRO A 50 -13.16 1.01 9.63
C PRO A 50 -14.46 0.52 10.26
N PHE A 51 -15.59 0.82 9.63
CA PHE A 51 -16.91 0.42 10.07
C PHE A 51 -17.10 -1.11 9.98
N LEU A 52 -16.71 -1.72 8.86
CA LEU A 52 -16.73 -3.18 8.67
C LEU A 52 -15.89 -3.89 9.72
N ILE A 53 -14.68 -3.38 9.99
CA ILE A 53 -13.79 -3.95 11.00
C ILE A 53 -14.38 -3.80 12.40
N GLY A 54 -14.95 -2.64 12.73
CA GLY A 54 -15.52 -2.37 14.05
C GLY A 54 -16.76 -3.22 14.34
N LEU A 55 -17.64 -3.41 13.36
CA LEU A 55 -18.89 -4.17 13.54
C LEU A 55 -18.71 -5.68 13.45
N PHE A 56 -18.04 -6.15 12.39
CA PHE A 56 -18.06 -7.58 12.03
C PHE A 56 -16.79 -8.30 12.43
N PHE A 57 -15.65 -7.61 12.53
CA PHE A 57 -14.35 -8.24 12.67
C PHE A 57 -13.60 -7.83 13.94
N LYS A 58 -14.29 -7.24 14.91
CA LYS A 58 -13.70 -6.79 16.18
C LYS A 58 -12.94 -7.91 16.91
N ASN A 59 -13.48 -9.13 16.91
CA ASN A 59 -12.94 -10.28 17.65
C ASN A 59 -11.99 -11.17 16.81
N TYR A 60 -11.65 -10.78 15.59
CA TYR A 60 -10.75 -11.54 14.75
C TYR A 60 -9.29 -11.17 15.04
N SER A 61 -8.42 -12.17 15.10
CA SER A 61 -6.97 -11.94 15.02
C SER A 61 -6.57 -11.48 13.62
N GLY A 62 -5.42 -10.82 13.50
CA GLY A 62 -4.89 -10.40 12.19
C GLY A 62 -4.77 -11.56 11.20
N ALA A 63 -4.21 -12.71 11.65
CA ALA A 63 -4.13 -13.92 10.83
C ALA A 63 -5.52 -14.50 10.49
N GLY A 64 -6.47 -14.45 11.42
CA GLY A 64 -7.84 -14.95 11.20
C GLY A 64 -8.59 -14.12 10.17
N LEU A 65 -8.47 -12.78 10.24
CA LEU A 65 -9.07 -11.86 9.29
C LEU A 65 -8.43 -12.00 7.90
N THR A 66 -7.09 -12.10 7.84
CA THR A 66 -6.36 -12.37 6.58
C THR A 66 -6.82 -13.67 5.93
N LYS A 67 -6.99 -14.73 6.71
CA LYS A 67 -7.50 -16.02 6.23
C LYS A 67 -8.90 -15.90 5.63
N LEU A 68 -9.81 -15.22 6.32
CA LEU A 68 -11.18 -14.98 5.83
C LEU A 68 -11.16 -14.17 4.53
N SER A 69 -10.35 -13.13 4.47
CA SER A 69 -10.20 -12.30 3.27
C SER A 69 -9.75 -13.11 2.05
N PHE A 70 -8.81 -14.05 2.20
CA PHE A 70 -8.41 -14.94 1.10
C PHE A 70 -9.54 -15.85 0.62
N LEU A 71 -10.38 -16.34 1.53
CA LEU A 71 -11.55 -17.12 1.14
C LEU A 71 -12.55 -16.29 0.34
N ILE A 72 -12.80 -15.05 0.74
CA ILE A 72 -13.70 -14.13 0.02
C ILE A 72 -13.10 -13.80 -1.35
N LEU A 73 -11.79 -13.51 -1.45
CA LEU A 73 -11.11 -13.28 -2.73
C LEU A 73 -11.21 -14.47 -3.66
N PHE A 74 -11.04 -15.70 -3.15
CA PHE A 74 -11.24 -16.90 -3.94
C PHE A 74 -12.62 -16.92 -4.62
N TYR A 75 -13.70 -16.69 -3.87
CA TYR A 75 -15.05 -16.67 -4.44
C TYR A 75 -15.26 -15.54 -5.43
N ILE A 76 -14.78 -14.31 -5.12
CA ILE A 76 -14.92 -13.18 -6.04
C ILE A 76 -14.20 -13.47 -7.36
N VAL A 77 -12.96 -13.99 -7.32
CA VAL A 77 -12.18 -14.27 -8.53
C VAL A 77 -12.79 -15.42 -9.33
N ILE A 78 -13.39 -16.43 -8.69
CA ILE A 78 -14.19 -17.46 -9.39
C ILE A 78 -15.37 -16.83 -10.14
N ILE A 79 -16.10 -15.90 -9.52
CA ILE A 79 -17.20 -15.21 -10.18
C ILE A 79 -16.68 -14.35 -11.35
N ILE A 80 -15.58 -13.64 -11.17
CA ILE A 80 -14.92 -12.87 -12.25
C ILE A 80 -14.61 -13.78 -13.43
N THR A 81 -14.11 -15.01 -13.20
CA THR A 81 -13.78 -15.96 -14.26
C THR A 81 -14.96 -16.22 -15.21
N VAL A 82 -16.19 -16.16 -14.71
CA VAL A 82 -17.40 -16.36 -15.50
C VAL A 82 -17.92 -15.05 -16.12
N CYS A 83 -17.74 -13.93 -15.41
CA CYS A 83 -18.43 -12.67 -15.70
C CYS A 83 -17.52 -11.60 -16.34
N TYR A 84 -16.22 -11.82 -16.49
CA TYR A 84 -15.23 -10.77 -16.86
C TYR A 84 -15.52 -10.05 -18.19
N ARG A 85 -16.26 -10.67 -19.12
CA ARG A 85 -16.64 -10.07 -20.41
C ARG A 85 -17.76 -9.04 -20.31
N ASN A 86 -18.47 -8.98 -19.19
CA ASN A 86 -19.52 -7.99 -18.96
C ASN A 86 -18.94 -6.86 -18.12
N ALA A 87 -18.78 -5.67 -18.71
CA ALA A 87 -18.17 -4.51 -18.08
C ALA A 87 -18.85 -4.11 -16.76
N LEU A 88 -20.19 -4.06 -16.72
CA LEU A 88 -20.93 -3.70 -15.51
C LEU A 88 -20.68 -4.70 -14.37
N GLN A 89 -20.71 -6.00 -14.67
CA GLN A 89 -20.45 -7.04 -13.68
C GLN A 89 -18.99 -6.97 -13.21
N LEU A 90 -18.05 -6.71 -14.12
CA LEU A 90 -16.65 -6.56 -13.78
C LEU A 90 -16.40 -5.33 -12.90
N ILE A 91 -17.06 -4.21 -13.13
CA ILE A 91 -17.00 -3.01 -12.26
C ILE A 91 -17.49 -3.33 -10.85
N ILE A 92 -18.64 -4.01 -10.72
CA ILE A 92 -19.20 -4.40 -9.41
C ILE A 92 -18.26 -5.36 -8.69
N LEU A 93 -17.71 -6.35 -9.38
CA LEU A 93 -16.77 -7.31 -8.81
C LEU A 93 -15.43 -6.66 -8.46
N ASN A 94 -14.96 -5.71 -9.27
CA ASN A 94 -13.78 -4.90 -8.94
C ASN A 94 -14.00 -4.08 -7.66
N PHE A 95 -15.15 -3.45 -7.50
CA PHE A 95 -15.50 -2.79 -6.24
C PHE A 95 -15.44 -3.76 -5.05
N ALA A 96 -16.04 -4.96 -5.19
CA ALA A 96 -15.99 -5.98 -4.15
C ALA A 96 -14.55 -6.45 -3.84
N LEU A 97 -13.70 -6.59 -4.86
CA LEU A 97 -12.27 -6.88 -4.67
C LEU A 97 -11.58 -5.81 -3.83
N TRP A 98 -11.81 -4.54 -4.13
CA TRP A 98 -11.19 -3.44 -3.40
C TRP A 98 -11.67 -3.34 -1.96
N VAL A 99 -12.94 -3.68 -1.66
CA VAL A 99 -13.42 -3.85 -0.27
C VAL A 99 -12.52 -4.86 0.47
N VAL A 100 -12.26 -6.00 -0.16
CA VAL A 100 -11.46 -7.06 0.48
C VAL A 100 -9.98 -6.69 0.50
N PHE A 101 -9.46 -5.99 -0.48
CA PHE A 101 -8.07 -5.50 -0.48
C PHE A 101 -7.81 -4.54 0.68
N PHE A 102 -8.68 -3.56 0.94
CA PHE A 102 -8.54 -2.67 2.09
C PHE A 102 -8.66 -3.42 3.42
N LEU A 103 -9.58 -4.38 3.50
CA LEU A 103 -9.69 -5.25 4.68
C LEU A 103 -8.40 -6.05 4.88
N LEU A 104 -7.83 -6.58 3.81
CA LEU A 104 -6.62 -7.39 3.82
C LEU A 104 -5.38 -6.57 4.18
N GLU A 105 -5.24 -5.33 3.65
CA GLU A 105 -4.20 -4.40 4.05
C GLU A 105 -4.20 -4.18 5.57
N THR A 106 -5.37 -3.84 6.11
CA THR A 106 -5.50 -3.61 7.56
C THR A 106 -5.23 -4.88 8.35
N SER A 107 -5.70 -6.04 7.87
CA SER A 107 -5.49 -7.32 8.56
C SER A 107 -4.03 -7.78 8.55
N LEU A 108 -3.29 -7.51 7.47
CA LEU A 108 -1.87 -7.83 7.35
C LEU A 108 -1.03 -6.97 8.30
N GLU A 109 -1.31 -5.66 8.39
CA GLU A 109 -0.62 -4.79 9.34
C GLU A 109 -0.94 -5.19 10.80
N PHE A 110 -2.19 -5.54 11.07
CA PHE A 110 -2.58 -6.07 12.38
C PHE A 110 -1.89 -7.42 12.69
N TRP A 111 -1.81 -8.33 11.71
CA TRP A 111 -1.10 -9.59 11.88
C TRP A 111 0.40 -9.38 12.10
N PHE A 112 1.00 -8.47 11.33
CA PHE A 112 2.41 -8.12 11.53
C PHE A 112 2.66 -7.57 12.94
N SER A 113 1.85 -6.62 13.41
CA SER A 113 2.00 -6.05 14.76
C SER A 113 1.90 -7.12 15.85
N GLN A 114 0.96 -8.07 15.72
CA GLN A 114 0.84 -9.20 16.65
C GLN A 114 2.06 -10.12 16.65
N LEU A 115 2.72 -10.30 15.48
CA LEU A 115 3.91 -11.14 15.37
C LEU A 115 5.16 -10.52 16.01
N VAL A 116 5.21 -9.19 16.10
CA VAL A 116 6.38 -8.46 16.60
C VAL A 116 6.19 -7.81 17.95
N GLU A 117 5.00 -7.92 18.57
CA GLU A 117 4.60 -7.25 19.82
C GLU A 117 5.55 -7.51 21.01
N LYS A 118 6.18 -8.71 21.03
CA LYS A 118 7.11 -9.11 22.11
C LYS A 118 8.56 -9.18 21.67
N GLU A 119 8.86 -8.70 20.46
CA GLU A 119 10.17 -8.82 19.85
C GLU A 119 11.04 -7.58 20.12
N SER A 120 12.35 -7.73 19.96
CA SER A 120 13.29 -6.63 20.14
C SER A 120 13.15 -5.57 19.03
N GLU A 121 13.52 -4.33 19.32
CA GLU A 121 13.48 -3.24 18.34
C GLU A 121 14.33 -3.54 17.08
N VAL A 122 15.44 -4.23 17.24
CA VAL A 122 16.30 -4.68 16.13
C VAL A 122 15.54 -5.66 15.22
N PHE A 123 14.77 -6.58 15.79
CA PHE A 123 13.94 -7.52 15.05
C PHE A 123 12.82 -6.80 14.31
N ILE A 124 12.10 -5.89 14.98
CA ILE A 124 11.02 -5.09 14.38
C ILE A 124 11.55 -4.29 13.18
N ASN A 125 12.69 -3.61 13.32
CA ASN A 125 13.32 -2.83 12.27
C ASN A 125 13.65 -3.67 11.04
N LYS A 126 14.32 -4.81 11.26
CA LYS A 126 14.71 -5.73 10.20
C LYS A 126 13.50 -6.24 9.42
N TYR A 127 12.48 -6.72 10.12
CA TYR A 127 11.34 -7.35 9.47
C TYR A 127 10.32 -6.36 8.93
N SER A 128 10.20 -5.15 9.47
CA SER A 128 9.43 -4.06 8.86
C SER A 128 10.01 -3.70 7.49
N SER A 129 11.32 -3.45 7.42
CA SER A 129 12.00 -3.13 6.16
C SER A 129 11.91 -4.28 5.16
N LEU A 130 12.23 -5.50 5.59
CA LEU A 130 12.23 -6.68 4.73
C LEU A 130 10.83 -6.97 4.15
N SER A 131 9.78 -6.92 4.97
CA SER A 131 8.42 -7.18 4.51
C SER A 131 7.93 -6.11 3.53
N MET A 132 8.25 -4.83 3.77
CA MET A 132 7.92 -3.76 2.83
C MET A 132 8.63 -3.94 1.49
N THR A 133 9.92 -4.27 1.51
CA THR A 133 10.71 -4.53 0.30
C THR A 133 10.13 -5.70 -0.50
N ILE A 134 9.91 -6.84 0.16
CA ILE A 134 9.38 -8.05 -0.48
C ILE A 134 7.99 -7.77 -1.08
N ASN A 135 7.13 -7.09 -0.33
CA ASN A 135 5.78 -6.74 -0.79
C ASN A 135 5.84 -5.85 -2.03
N GLN A 136 6.73 -4.86 -2.05
CA GLN A 136 6.87 -3.95 -3.17
C GLN A 136 7.40 -4.66 -4.42
N VAL A 137 8.45 -5.46 -4.28
CA VAL A 137 9.01 -6.27 -5.38
C VAL A 137 7.95 -7.22 -5.95
N ALA A 138 7.20 -7.89 -5.08
CA ALA A 138 6.14 -8.80 -5.50
C ALA A 138 5.03 -8.09 -6.27
N LEU A 139 4.60 -6.92 -5.78
CA LEU A 139 3.57 -6.10 -6.43
C LEU A 139 3.99 -5.64 -7.83
N MET A 140 5.27 -5.36 -8.04
CA MET A 140 5.82 -4.94 -9.35
C MET A 140 6.00 -6.11 -10.33
N ILE A 141 6.46 -7.26 -9.84
CA ILE A 141 6.68 -8.44 -10.69
C ILE A 141 5.35 -9.04 -11.15
N GLY A 142 4.29 -8.93 -10.36
CA GLY A 142 2.97 -9.49 -10.70
C GLY A 142 2.41 -9.02 -12.04
N PRO A 143 2.30 -7.72 -12.31
CA PRO A 143 1.89 -7.17 -13.61
C PRO A 143 2.79 -7.60 -14.76
N LEU A 144 4.11 -7.59 -14.57
CA LEU A 144 5.07 -8.04 -15.59
C LEU A 144 4.83 -9.51 -15.95
N PHE A 145 4.68 -10.37 -14.95
CA PHE A 145 4.43 -11.79 -15.13
C PHE A 145 3.13 -12.04 -15.90
N VAL A 146 2.05 -11.37 -15.51
CA VAL A 146 0.76 -11.56 -16.18
C VAL A 146 0.76 -11.04 -17.60
N SER A 147 1.43 -9.92 -17.86
CA SER A 147 1.56 -9.35 -19.23
C SER A 147 2.24 -10.31 -20.22
N ILE A 148 3.13 -11.17 -19.71
CA ILE A 148 3.76 -12.23 -20.50
C ILE A 148 2.80 -13.40 -20.67
N ILE A 149 2.15 -13.86 -19.61
CA ILE A 149 1.29 -15.05 -19.65
C ILE A 149 0.05 -14.84 -20.53
N VAL A 150 -0.53 -13.64 -20.54
CA VAL A 150 -1.69 -13.30 -21.40
C VAL A 150 -1.41 -13.58 -22.89
N LYS A 151 -0.14 -13.55 -23.33
CA LYS A 151 0.23 -13.87 -24.71
C LYS A 151 0.11 -15.37 -25.03
N PHE A 152 0.15 -16.23 -24.02
CA PHE A 152 0.18 -17.69 -24.19
C PHE A 152 -1.09 -18.41 -23.71
N THR A 153 -1.95 -17.70 -22.95
CA THR A 153 -3.17 -18.31 -22.39
C THR A 153 -4.32 -17.32 -22.34
N THR A 154 -5.53 -17.81 -22.19
CA THR A 154 -6.70 -16.95 -22.07
C THR A 154 -6.86 -16.42 -20.65
N LEU A 155 -7.49 -15.25 -20.49
CA LEU A 155 -7.74 -14.63 -19.19
C LEU A 155 -8.51 -15.54 -18.24
N HIS A 156 -9.39 -16.40 -18.76
CA HIS A 156 -10.13 -17.38 -17.98
C HIS A 156 -9.19 -18.27 -17.14
N TRP A 157 -8.14 -18.83 -17.75
CA TRP A 157 -7.18 -19.67 -17.04
C TRP A 157 -6.32 -18.88 -16.03
N ILE A 158 -6.05 -17.63 -16.31
CA ILE A 158 -5.29 -16.75 -15.38
C ILE A 158 -6.13 -16.48 -14.13
N PHE A 159 -7.42 -16.15 -14.29
CA PHE A 159 -8.31 -15.97 -13.14
C PHE A 159 -8.47 -17.26 -12.32
N LEU A 160 -8.62 -18.43 -12.98
CA LEU A 160 -8.65 -19.71 -12.28
C LEU A 160 -7.37 -20.00 -11.49
N LEU A 161 -6.20 -19.71 -12.08
CA LEU A 161 -4.91 -19.84 -11.40
C LEU A 161 -4.87 -18.93 -10.15
N TYR A 162 -5.31 -17.68 -10.27
CA TYR A 162 -5.33 -16.74 -9.15
C TYR A 162 -6.31 -17.18 -8.05
N ALA A 163 -7.49 -17.66 -8.43
CA ALA A 163 -8.44 -18.23 -7.48
C ALA A 163 -7.81 -19.42 -6.73
N LEU A 164 -7.17 -20.35 -7.44
CA LEU A 164 -6.48 -21.48 -6.82
C LEU A 164 -5.41 -21.03 -5.81
N ILE A 165 -4.62 -20.01 -6.17
CA ILE A 165 -3.58 -19.49 -5.26
C ILE A 165 -4.22 -18.85 -4.02
N TYR A 166 -5.31 -18.08 -4.14
CA TYR A 166 -6.03 -17.56 -2.96
C TYR A 166 -6.54 -18.68 -2.06
N LEU A 167 -7.03 -19.77 -2.64
CA LEU A 167 -7.45 -20.96 -1.88
C LEU A 167 -6.26 -21.63 -1.15
N LEU A 168 -5.12 -21.74 -1.82
CA LEU A 168 -3.89 -22.25 -1.21
C LEU A 168 -3.41 -21.34 -0.06
N LEU A 169 -3.47 -20.01 -0.23
CA LEU A 169 -3.14 -19.04 0.82
C LEU A 169 -4.09 -19.17 2.02
N TYR A 170 -5.38 -19.39 1.77
CA TYR A 170 -6.36 -19.66 2.83
C TYR A 170 -5.95 -20.89 3.66
N PHE A 171 -5.59 -22.02 3.03
CA PHE A 171 -5.15 -23.22 3.74
C PHE A 171 -3.76 -23.08 4.37
N ALA A 172 -2.90 -22.24 3.79
CA ALA A 172 -1.58 -21.99 4.34
C ALA A 172 -1.64 -21.33 5.72
N ILE A 173 -2.66 -20.54 6.03
CA ILE A 173 -2.81 -19.92 7.36
C ILE A 173 -3.45 -20.95 8.30
N ARG A 174 -2.65 -21.51 9.22
CA ARG A 174 -3.16 -22.41 10.25
C ARG A 174 -4.11 -21.64 11.19
N LYS A 175 -5.16 -22.35 11.64
CA LYS A 175 -6.07 -21.81 12.66
C LYS A 175 -5.25 -21.55 13.93
N GLN A 176 -5.00 -20.31 14.26
CA GLN A 176 -4.39 -19.97 15.55
C GLN A 176 -5.41 -20.31 16.63
N ASN A 177 -4.97 -21.09 17.65
CA ASN A 177 -5.85 -21.39 18.79
C ASN A 177 -6.28 -20.07 19.43
N LYS A 178 -7.59 -19.88 19.56
CA LYS A 178 -8.21 -18.72 20.21
C LYS A 178 -7.67 -18.44 21.62
N ASN A 179 -7.13 -19.46 22.29
CA ASN A 179 -6.68 -19.37 23.68
C ASN A 179 -5.41 -18.54 23.91
N ASN A 180 -4.66 -18.19 22.86
CA ASN A 180 -3.42 -17.39 23.03
C ASN A 180 -3.57 -15.93 22.63
N GLN A 181 -4.76 -15.43 22.25
CA GLN A 181 -4.92 -14.10 21.68
C GLN A 181 -6.23 -13.39 22.03
N LEU A 182 -7.06 -13.95 22.90
CA LEU A 182 -8.00 -13.09 23.62
C LEU A 182 -7.14 -12.30 24.62
N PRO A 183 -7.20 -10.96 24.61
CA PRO A 183 -6.69 -10.21 25.73
C PRO A 183 -7.29 -10.87 26.98
N SER A 184 -6.45 -11.18 27.97
CA SER A 184 -6.95 -11.57 29.27
C SER A 184 -7.98 -10.51 29.67
N LYS A 185 -9.05 -10.89 30.35
CA LYS A 185 -10.04 -9.92 30.86
C LYS A 185 -9.41 -8.78 31.67
N ASP A 186 -8.17 -8.99 32.11
CA ASP A 186 -7.35 -8.01 32.83
C ASP A 186 -6.71 -6.94 31.92
N ASP A 187 -6.63 -7.18 30.59
CA ASP A 187 -6.20 -6.17 29.61
C ASP A 187 -7.33 -5.19 29.21
N GLU A 188 -8.55 -5.33 29.76
CA GLU A 188 -9.64 -4.36 29.62
C GLU A 188 -9.45 -3.08 30.46
N VAL A 189 -8.42 -2.99 31.27
CA VAL A 189 -7.90 -1.70 31.71
C VAL A 189 -7.08 -1.10 30.59
N HIS A 190 -7.73 -0.91 29.45
CA HIS A 190 -7.22 -0.01 28.43
C HIS A 190 -7.18 1.40 29.03
N THR A 191 -6.05 1.76 29.63
CA THR A 191 -5.63 3.15 29.53
C THR A 191 -5.80 3.48 28.04
N LYS A 192 -6.74 4.36 27.70
CA LYS A 192 -6.92 4.86 26.33
C LYS A 192 -5.54 5.36 25.92
N GLU A 193 -4.78 4.53 25.18
CA GLU A 193 -3.51 4.96 24.61
C GLU A 193 -3.86 6.17 23.76
N SER A 194 -3.46 7.34 24.21
CA SER A 194 -3.70 8.58 23.49
C SER A 194 -2.85 8.54 22.24
N VAL A 195 -3.48 8.19 21.12
CA VAL A 195 -2.80 8.18 19.83
C VAL A 195 -2.50 9.62 19.43
N LYS A 196 -1.24 9.91 19.12
CA LYS A 196 -0.86 11.23 18.63
C LYS A 196 -1.58 11.54 17.32
N PHE A 197 -2.12 12.75 17.22
CA PHE A 197 -2.84 13.20 16.02
C PHE A 197 -1.96 13.16 14.77
N THR A 198 -0.66 13.45 14.91
CA THR A 198 0.33 13.33 13.83
C THR A 198 0.38 11.95 13.20
N HIS A 199 0.19 10.88 13.97
CA HIS A 199 0.21 9.51 13.44
C HIS A 199 -0.99 9.19 12.55
N TYR A 200 -2.16 9.72 12.87
CA TYR A 200 -3.32 9.62 11.96
C TYR A 200 -3.08 10.40 10.67
N PHE A 201 -2.51 11.61 10.75
CA PHE A 201 -2.18 12.41 9.57
C PHE A 201 -1.18 11.73 8.66
N ILE A 202 -0.11 11.17 9.23
CA ILE A 202 0.88 10.43 8.45
C ILE A 202 0.24 9.20 7.79
N SER A 203 -0.57 8.44 8.53
CA SER A 203 -1.30 7.28 7.98
C SER A 203 -2.25 7.68 6.85
N MET A 204 -2.97 8.80 7.02
CA MET A 204 -3.88 9.36 6.03
C MET A 204 -3.19 9.72 4.71
N LEU A 205 -1.92 10.17 4.75
CA LEU A 205 -1.19 10.61 3.56
C LEU A 205 -0.51 9.47 2.80
N MET A 206 -0.26 8.33 3.43
CA MET A 206 0.57 7.27 2.87
C MET A 206 0.05 6.71 1.54
N TRP A 207 -1.21 6.32 1.50
CA TRP A 207 -1.75 5.71 0.29
C TRP A 207 -2.28 6.73 -0.74
N PRO A 208 -2.80 7.94 -0.39
CA PRO A 208 -3.10 8.96 -1.38
C PRO A 208 -1.89 9.38 -2.21
N ILE A 209 -0.70 9.44 -1.62
CA ILE A 209 0.54 9.72 -2.38
C ILE A 209 0.72 8.67 -3.48
N LEU A 210 0.65 7.39 -3.13
CA LEU A 210 0.82 6.30 -4.10
C LEU A 210 -0.32 6.29 -5.14
N GLY A 211 -1.56 6.48 -4.71
CA GLY A 211 -2.72 6.53 -5.58
C GLY A 211 -2.66 7.71 -6.58
N THR A 212 -2.20 8.87 -6.12
CA THR A 212 -2.01 10.05 -6.98
C THR A 212 -0.89 9.83 -8.00
N ILE A 213 0.20 9.14 -7.60
CA ILE A 213 1.29 8.78 -8.54
C ILE A 213 0.79 7.79 -9.59
N ASN A 214 0.06 6.77 -9.19
CA ASN A 214 -0.50 5.78 -10.11
C ASN A 214 -1.45 6.42 -11.14
N PHE A 215 -2.21 7.45 -10.72
CA PHE A 215 -3.03 8.26 -11.61
C PHE A 215 -2.18 9.20 -12.48
N MET A 216 -1.17 9.84 -11.89
CA MET A 216 -0.31 10.83 -12.54
C MET A 216 0.48 10.23 -13.70
N LEU A 217 1.10 9.07 -13.51
CA LEU A 217 2.00 8.49 -14.50
C LEU A 217 1.34 8.27 -15.86
N PRO A 218 0.20 7.54 -15.99
CA PRO A 218 -0.45 7.35 -17.28
C PRO A 218 -1.01 8.66 -17.85
N THR A 219 -1.62 9.50 -16.99
CA THR A 219 -2.22 10.77 -17.42
C THR A 219 -1.18 11.74 -17.96
N PHE A 220 -0.06 11.91 -17.25
CA PHE A 220 1.02 12.79 -17.69
C PHE A 220 1.73 12.25 -18.94
N THR A 221 1.96 10.93 -19.00
CA THR A 221 2.61 10.30 -20.17
C THR A 221 1.73 10.43 -21.41
N ALA A 222 0.43 10.18 -21.33
CA ALA A 222 -0.51 10.37 -22.42
C ALA A 222 -0.58 11.84 -22.86
N PHE A 223 -0.63 12.78 -21.93
CA PHE A 223 -0.64 14.22 -22.21
C PHE A 223 0.62 14.68 -22.98
N LYS A 224 1.77 14.08 -22.70
CA LYS A 224 3.04 14.34 -23.41
C LYS A 224 3.23 13.46 -24.65
N SER A 225 2.17 12.80 -25.13
CA SER A 225 2.20 11.89 -26.31
C SER A 225 3.20 10.74 -26.17
N GLY A 226 3.45 10.30 -24.93
CA GLY A 226 4.31 9.14 -24.65
C GLY A 226 3.55 7.82 -24.81
N GLU A 227 4.29 6.72 -24.75
CA GLU A 227 3.74 5.38 -24.93
C GLU A 227 3.48 4.66 -23.61
N VAL A 228 2.60 3.66 -23.63
CA VAL A 228 2.22 2.86 -22.46
C VAL A 228 3.41 2.17 -21.79
N HIS A 229 4.42 1.77 -22.57
CA HIS A 229 5.62 1.15 -22.04
C HIS A 229 6.45 2.11 -21.16
N GLU A 230 6.40 3.43 -21.41
CA GLU A 230 7.05 4.43 -20.57
C GLU A 230 6.42 4.47 -19.18
N VAL A 231 5.08 4.36 -19.11
CA VAL A 231 4.35 4.29 -17.82
C VAL A 231 4.81 3.08 -17.01
N ALA A 232 4.89 1.91 -17.66
CA ALA A 232 5.34 0.69 -17.00
C ALA A 232 6.78 0.79 -16.48
N LEU A 233 7.68 1.41 -17.26
CA LEU A 233 9.06 1.65 -16.86
C LEU A 233 9.17 2.64 -15.68
N LEU A 234 8.38 3.71 -15.70
CA LEU A 234 8.34 4.71 -14.61
C LEU A 234 7.81 4.10 -13.31
N ASP A 235 6.74 3.31 -13.37
CA ASP A 235 6.20 2.60 -12.20
C ASP A 235 7.19 1.55 -11.67
N CYS A 236 7.87 0.85 -12.57
CA CYS A 236 8.95 -0.06 -12.21
C CYS A 236 10.11 0.65 -11.50
N ALA A 237 10.54 1.81 -12.00
CA ALA A 237 11.59 2.61 -11.38
C ALA A 237 11.18 3.09 -9.98
N LEU A 238 9.93 3.55 -9.81
CA LEU A 238 9.35 3.92 -8.51
C LEU A 238 9.44 2.75 -7.52
N GLY A 239 9.00 1.59 -7.91
CA GLY A 239 9.00 0.42 -7.07
C GLY A 239 10.40 -0.11 -6.76
N LEU A 240 11.34 -0.07 -7.72
CA LEU A 240 12.76 -0.39 -7.48
C LEU A 240 13.37 0.55 -6.42
N GLY A 241 13.07 1.85 -6.49
CA GLY A 241 13.48 2.81 -5.47
C GLY A 241 13.00 2.42 -4.07
N MET A 242 11.70 2.07 -3.95
CA MET A 242 11.11 1.61 -2.69
C MET A 242 11.73 0.29 -2.18
N ALA A 243 12.08 -0.63 -3.08
CA ALA A 243 12.73 -1.89 -2.72
C ALA A 243 14.16 -1.69 -2.23
N LEU A 244 14.93 -0.86 -2.94
CA LEU A 244 16.33 -0.56 -2.60
C LEU A 244 16.45 0.05 -1.20
N ILE A 245 15.62 1.05 -0.88
CA ILE A 245 15.67 1.67 0.45
C ILE A 245 15.29 0.67 1.56
N GLY A 246 14.38 -0.25 1.29
CA GLY A 246 14.03 -1.29 2.25
C GLY A 246 15.22 -2.19 2.59
N ILE A 247 16.03 -2.57 1.59
CA ILE A 247 17.26 -3.34 1.81
C ILE A 247 18.27 -2.53 2.60
N ILE A 248 18.46 -1.26 2.28
CA ILE A 248 19.41 -0.37 2.97
C ILE A 248 18.99 -0.19 4.43
N LEU A 249 17.74 0.18 4.70
CA LEU A 249 17.24 0.40 6.06
C LEU A 249 17.22 -0.87 6.91
N SER A 250 17.15 -2.06 6.30
CA SER A 250 17.26 -3.33 7.04
C SER A 250 18.65 -3.54 7.66
N LYS A 251 19.70 -2.91 7.09
CA LYS A 251 21.09 -3.04 7.50
C LYS A 251 21.58 -1.85 8.34
N LEU A 252 20.97 -0.68 8.20
CA LEU A 252 21.36 0.54 8.89
C LEU A 252 20.70 0.61 10.28
N ARG A 253 21.53 0.78 11.31
CA ARG A 253 21.08 0.98 12.70
C ARG A 253 20.77 2.45 13.03
N SER A 254 21.31 3.40 12.26
CA SER A 254 21.26 4.82 12.57
C SER A 254 20.14 5.54 11.81
N ASN A 255 19.39 6.38 12.54
CA ASN A 255 18.34 7.26 11.99
C ASN A 255 18.89 8.58 11.43
N ASN A 256 20.21 8.80 11.43
CA ASN A 256 20.83 10.07 11.02
C ASN A 256 20.64 10.42 9.54
N TRP A 257 20.27 9.43 8.71
CA TRP A 257 20.04 9.60 7.28
C TRP A 257 18.68 10.23 6.93
N LEU A 258 17.80 10.38 7.92
CA LEU A 258 16.46 10.91 7.67
C LEU A 258 16.49 12.32 7.08
N SER A 259 17.35 13.21 7.62
CA SER A 259 17.51 14.57 7.11
C SER A 259 17.99 14.61 5.66
N LEU A 260 18.88 13.68 5.27
CA LEU A 260 19.35 13.56 3.90
C LEU A 260 18.21 13.18 2.95
N PHE A 261 17.35 12.25 3.35
CA PHE A 261 16.18 11.85 2.54
C PHE A 261 15.20 13.00 2.32
N PHE A 262 15.01 13.88 3.31
CA PHE A 262 14.18 15.08 3.14
C PHE A 262 14.77 16.04 2.10
N ILE A 263 16.07 16.29 2.16
CA ILE A 263 16.76 17.18 1.19
C ILE A 263 16.64 16.60 -0.21
N ILE A 264 16.92 15.31 -0.38
CA ILE A 264 16.79 14.61 -1.68
C ILE A 264 15.36 14.70 -2.19
N SER A 265 14.35 14.52 -1.33
CA SER A 265 12.92 14.62 -1.71
C SER A 265 12.57 16.01 -2.27
N ILE A 266 13.04 17.07 -1.63
CA ILE A 266 12.83 18.46 -2.09
C ILE A 266 13.50 18.68 -3.45
N VAL A 267 14.75 18.24 -3.60
CA VAL A 267 15.49 18.35 -4.86
C VAL A 267 14.78 17.60 -6.00
N ILE A 268 14.30 16.37 -5.72
CA ILE A 268 13.56 15.59 -6.71
C ILE A 268 12.29 16.32 -7.15
N THR A 269 11.56 16.93 -6.22
CA THR A 269 10.35 17.70 -6.51
C THR A 269 10.63 18.83 -7.50
N VAL A 270 11.69 19.60 -7.25
CA VAL A 270 12.10 20.71 -8.11
C VAL A 270 12.59 20.20 -9.47
N MET A 271 13.42 19.15 -9.47
CA MET A 271 13.95 18.57 -10.70
C MET A 271 12.84 17.98 -11.58
N TRP A 272 11.83 17.35 -11.00
CA TRP A 272 10.69 16.86 -11.76
C TRP A 272 9.93 18.00 -12.44
N TYR A 273 9.74 19.12 -11.76
CA TYR A 273 9.12 20.31 -12.32
C TYR A 273 9.90 20.89 -13.50
N LEU A 274 11.22 20.91 -13.39
CA LEU A 274 12.11 21.46 -14.42
C LEU A 274 12.44 20.48 -15.54
N ALA A 275 12.18 19.19 -15.36
CA ALA A 275 12.58 18.14 -16.29
C ALA A 275 11.67 18.07 -17.54
N GLU A 276 11.99 18.86 -18.55
CA GLU A 276 11.60 18.56 -19.93
C GLU A 276 12.46 17.43 -20.55
N GLY A 277 13.06 16.60 -19.71
CA GLY A 277 14.18 15.71 -20.03
C GLY A 277 13.82 14.39 -20.70
N THR A 278 14.87 13.67 -21.04
CA THR A 278 14.83 12.33 -21.63
C THR A 278 14.13 11.33 -20.68
N LEU A 279 13.63 10.21 -21.25
CA LEU A 279 13.03 9.11 -20.47
C LEU A 279 13.97 8.64 -19.34
N VAL A 280 15.27 8.60 -19.59
CA VAL A 280 16.28 8.21 -18.58
C VAL A 280 16.25 9.13 -17.36
N MET A 281 16.15 10.44 -17.58
CA MET A 281 16.05 11.42 -16.48
C MET A 281 14.77 11.20 -15.66
N LYS A 282 13.64 11.00 -16.31
CA LYS A 282 12.35 10.69 -15.66
C LYS A 282 12.43 9.39 -14.85
N LEU A 283 13.08 8.34 -15.37
CA LEU A 283 13.29 7.07 -14.66
C LEU A 283 14.14 7.26 -13.41
N LEU A 284 15.23 8.03 -13.48
CA LEU A 284 16.06 8.34 -12.31
C LEU A 284 15.28 9.12 -11.25
N LEU A 285 14.48 10.12 -11.65
CA LEU A 285 13.64 10.88 -10.73
C LEU A 285 12.59 9.99 -10.05
N MET A 286 11.94 9.08 -10.80
CA MET A 286 10.98 8.15 -10.23
C MET A 286 11.62 7.14 -9.28
N LEU A 287 12.82 6.65 -9.60
CA LEU A 287 13.59 5.77 -8.71
C LEU A 287 13.93 6.48 -7.39
N LEU A 288 14.41 7.73 -7.46
CA LEU A 288 14.72 8.53 -6.28
C LEU A 288 13.45 8.88 -5.48
N PHE A 289 12.34 9.14 -6.17
CA PHE A 289 11.04 9.37 -5.53
C PHE A 289 10.57 8.12 -4.78
N GLY A 290 10.66 6.95 -5.40
CA GLY A 290 10.39 5.67 -4.75
C GLY A 290 11.27 5.42 -3.54
N PHE A 291 12.53 5.79 -3.61
CA PHE A 291 13.47 5.68 -2.52
C PHE A 291 13.06 6.52 -1.30
N THR A 292 12.69 7.78 -1.50
CA THR A 292 12.25 8.69 -0.42
C THR A 292 10.89 8.29 0.14
N PHE A 293 9.95 7.93 -0.72
CA PHE A 293 8.63 7.47 -0.31
C PHE A 293 8.68 6.13 0.44
N GLY A 294 9.49 5.19 -0.06
CA GLY A 294 9.72 3.89 0.61
C GLY A 294 10.33 4.06 1.99
N SER A 295 11.28 5.00 2.16
CA SER A 295 11.86 5.31 3.46
C SER A 295 10.81 5.81 4.46
N ALA A 296 9.94 6.72 4.03
CA ALA A 296 8.86 7.26 4.86
C ALA A 296 7.91 6.17 5.35
N ARG A 297 7.49 5.26 4.46
CA ARG A 297 6.62 4.12 4.81
C ARG A 297 7.25 3.19 5.85
N ILE A 298 8.51 2.84 5.66
CA ILE A 298 9.22 1.94 6.58
C ILE A 298 9.40 2.59 7.95
N ILE A 299 9.82 3.86 7.99
CA ILE A 299 10.03 4.60 9.24
C ILE A 299 8.70 4.75 10.00
N PHE A 300 7.64 5.14 9.30
CA PHE A 300 6.32 5.28 9.91
C PHE A 300 5.81 3.94 10.48
N ARG A 301 5.90 2.86 9.70
CA ARG A 301 5.51 1.53 10.18
C ARG A 301 6.27 1.13 11.44
N LYS A 302 7.57 1.39 11.47
CA LYS A 302 8.41 1.16 12.65
C LYS A 302 7.88 1.95 13.86
N ILE A 303 7.64 3.26 13.69
CA ILE A 303 7.14 4.13 14.77
C ILE A 303 5.82 3.59 15.34
N ILE A 304 4.85 3.30 14.47
CA ILE A 304 3.52 2.85 14.90
C ILE A 304 3.58 1.51 15.64
N VAL A 305 4.32 0.53 15.09
CA VAL A 305 4.40 -0.83 15.68
C VAL A 305 5.19 -0.84 16.99
N THR A 306 6.12 0.10 17.19
CA THR A 306 6.87 0.21 18.46
C THR A 306 6.15 1.05 19.52
N ALA A 307 5.28 1.98 19.10
CA ALA A 307 4.64 2.94 20.00
C ALA A 307 3.27 2.48 20.53
N TYR A 308 2.60 1.55 19.83
CA TYR A 308 1.20 1.21 20.11
C TYR A 308 0.96 -0.29 20.16
N SER A 309 -0.07 -0.68 20.91
CA SER A 309 -0.59 -2.05 20.92
C SER A 309 -1.10 -2.46 19.53
N SER A 310 -1.10 -3.75 19.23
CA SER A 310 -1.55 -4.28 17.93
C SER A 310 -3.00 -3.89 17.61
N HIS A 311 -3.85 -3.74 18.61
CA HIS A 311 -5.23 -3.30 18.41
C HIS A 311 -5.30 -1.82 17.99
N THR A 312 -4.49 -0.95 18.60
CA THR A 312 -4.37 0.47 18.24
C THR A 312 -3.77 0.64 16.85
N VAL A 313 -2.76 -0.16 16.48
CA VAL A 313 -2.19 -0.19 15.14
C VAL A 313 -3.25 -0.48 14.08
N LYS A 314 -4.11 -1.50 14.30
CA LYS A 314 -5.24 -1.81 13.43
C LYS A 314 -6.15 -0.59 13.21
N HIS A 315 -6.47 0.14 14.29
CA HIS A 315 -7.35 1.31 14.25
C HIS A 315 -6.71 2.47 13.47
N ILE A 316 -5.41 2.74 13.69
CA ILE A 316 -4.67 3.80 12.99
C ILE A 316 -4.68 3.56 11.48
N TYR A 317 -4.35 2.35 11.01
CA TYR A 317 -4.33 2.04 9.57
C TYR A 317 -5.72 2.07 8.96
N SER A 318 -6.71 1.52 9.64
CA SER A 318 -8.09 1.52 9.16
C SER A 318 -8.64 2.94 8.99
N LEU A 319 -8.49 3.79 10.00
CA LEU A 319 -8.96 5.17 9.96
C LEU A 319 -8.13 6.03 9.01
N GLY A 320 -6.80 5.82 8.97
CA GLY A 320 -5.91 6.50 8.04
C GLY A 320 -6.29 6.26 6.59
N ASN A 321 -6.59 5.01 6.23
CA ASN A 321 -7.06 4.67 4.89
C ASN A 321 -8.39 5.36 4.55
N ALA A 322 -9.34 5.41 5.48
CA ALA A 322 -10.63 6.07 5.27
C ALA A 322 -10.48 7.58 5.06
N LEU A 323 -9.69 8.24 5.91
CA LEU A 323 -9.43 9.68 5.82
C LEU A 323 -8.56 10.04 4.61
N GLY A 324 -7.79 9.11 4.07
CA GLY A 324 -6.99 9.31 2.87
C GLY A 324 -7.81 9.53 1.60
N LEU A 325 -9.04 9.00 1.52
CA LEU A 325 -9.86 9.11 0.30
C LEU A 325 -10.19 10.55 -0.10
N PRO A 326 -10.67 11.44 0.78
CA PRO A 326 -10.90 12.83 0.43
C PRO A 326 -9.62 13.53 -0.07
N VAL A 327 -8.48 13.21 0.54
CA VAL A 327 -7.17 13.76 0.13
C VAL A 327 -6.81 13.29 -1.28
N LEU A 328 -6.98 12.00 -1.58
CA LEU A 328 -6.76 11.46 -2.92
C LEU A 328 -7.68 12.11 -3.95
N ALA A 329 -8.98 12.20 -3.65
CA ALA A 329 -9.96 12.81 -4.53
C ALA A 329 -9.60 14.28 -4.85
N LEU A 330 -9.18 15.04 -3.84
CA LEU A 330 -8.71 16.41 -4.01
C LEU A 330 -7.44 16.45 -4.88
N CYS A 331 -6.48 15.57 -4.65
CA CYS A 331 -5.25 15.51 -5.44
C CYS A 331 -5.51 15.18 -6.91
N ILE A 332 -6.39 14.22 -7.19
CA ILE A 332 -6.81 13.86 -8.56
C ILE A 332 -7.50 15.06 -9.21
N TYR A 333 -8.45 15.70 -8.53
CA TYR A 333 -9.15 16.86 -9.03
C TYR A 333 -8.19 18.01 -9.40
N LEU A 334 -7.26 18.35 -8.49
CA LEU A 334 -6.25 19.38 -8.75
C LEU A 334 -5.30 18.99 -9.89
N GLY A 335 -4.94 17.71 -10.00
CA GLY A 335 -4.10 17.21 -11.08
C GLY A 335 -4.75 17.29 -12.46
N ILE A 336 -6.06 17.07 -12.55
CA ILE A 336 -6.81 17.16 -13.82
C ILE A 336 -7.00 18.62 -14.23
N PHE A 337 -7.13 19.55 -13.29
CA PHE A 337 -7.37 20.96 -13.57
C PHE A 337 -6.30 21.57 -14.47
N ASN A 338 -5.05 21.14 -14.31
CA ASN A 338 -3.97 21.49 -15.21
C ASN A 338 -2.98 20.33 -15.37
N LEU A 339 -3.03 19.64 -16.53
CA LEU A 339 -2.25 18.45 -16.79
C LEU A 339 -0.72 18.67 -16.78
N ASN A 340 -0.25 19.89 -16.99
CA ASN A 340 1.18 20.22 -16.81
C ASN A 340 1.64 20.06 -15.36
N PHE A 341 0.73 20.23 -14.41
CA PHE A 341 0.99 20.14 -12.97
C PHE A 341 0.36 18.93 -12.31
N VAL A 342 -0.05 17.90 -13.08
CA VAL A 342 -0.71 16.69 -12.58
C VAL A 342 0.10 15.95 -11.51
N TRP A 343 1.42 16.08 -11.52
CA TRP A 343 2.36 15.49 -10.56
C TRP A 343 2.53 16.30 -9.26
N LEU A 344 2.21 17.60 -9.26
CA LEU A 344 2.45 18.51 -8.15
C LEU A 344 1.74 18.10 -6.83
N PRO A 345 0.46 17.67 -6.84
CA PRO A 345 -0.19 17.23 -5.61
C PRO A 345 0.54 16.08 -4.90
N SER A 346 1.03 15.08 -5.63
CA SER A 346 1.80 13.97 -5.05
C SER A 346 3.06 14.45 -4.35
N PHE A 347 3.78 15.37 -4.95
CA PHE A 347 5.00 15.94 -4.38
C PHE A 347 4.73 16.80 -3.15
N ILE A 348 3.65 17.60 -3.17
CA ILE A 348 3.25 18.40 -2.00
C ILE A 348 2.92 17.46 -0.83
N LEU A 349 2.14 16.41 -1.07
CA LEU A 349 1.82 15.44 -0.03
C LEU A 349 3.07 14.74 0.51
N LEU A 350 4.01 14.39 -0.36
CA LEU A 350 5.28 13.77 0.06
C LEU A 350 6.11 14.71 0.94
N ILE A 351 6.19 16.00 0.57
CA ILE A 351 6.91 17.00 1.39
C ILE A 351 6.24 17.13 2.77
N ILE A 352 4.92 17.23 2.81
CA ILE A 352 4.18 17.29 4.09
C ILE A 352 4.47 16.05 4.93
N LEU A 353 4.40 14.87 4.32
CA LEU A 353 4.68 13.60 4.99
C LEU A 353 6.10 13.56 5.57
N MET A 354 7.10 13.98 4.79
CA MET A 354 8.49 14.00 5.24
C MET A 354 8.71 15.00 6.38
N LEU A 355 8.06 16.16 6.34
CA LEU A 355 8.10 17.13 7.44
C LEU A 355 7.48 16.57 8.73
N LEU A 356 6.32 15.92 8.64
CA LEU A 356 5.67 15.30 9.78
C LEU A 356 6.54 14.20 10.41
N LEU A 357 7.16 13.36 9.59
CA LEU A 357 8.09 12.32 10.08
C LEU A 357 9.33 12.92 10.74
N LYS A 358 9.83 14.04 10.24
CA LYS A 358 10.96 14.75 10.86
C LYS A 358 10.59 15.30 12.23
N ILE A 359 9.41 15.91 12.37
CA ILE A 359 8.90 16.41 13.65
C ILE A 359 8.77 15.27 14.65
N GLU A 360 8.14 14.18 14.27
CA GLU A 360 7.94 13.01 15.11
C GLU A 360 9.28 12.39 15.58
N HIS A 361 10.25 12.32 14.69
CA HIS A 361 11.58 11.82 15.02
C HIS A 361 12.31 12.74 16.02
N HIS A 362 12.18 14.05 15.86
CA HIS A 362 12.79 15.04 16.77
C HIS A 362 12.17 14.96 18.17
N GLU A 363 10.83 14.90 18.27
CA GLU A 363 10.13 14.76 19.55
C GLU A 363 10.53 13.47 20.29
N ARG A 364 10.72 12.38 19.57
CA ARG A 364 11.15 11.09 20.15
C ARG A 364 12.55 11.19 20.76
N ASN A 365 13.48 11.83 20.06
CA ASN A 365 14.87 11.98 20.53
C ASN A 365 14.92 12.86 21.79
N THR A 366 14.19 13.98 21.83
CA THR A 366 14.13 14.87 23.00
C THR A 366 13.47 14.22 24.20
N THR A 367 12.53 13.30 23.99
CA THR A 367 11.88 12.54 25.08
C THR A 367 12.85 11.52 25.68
N ILE A 368 13.66 10.87 24.85
CA ILE A 368 14.67 9.90 25.28
C ILE A 368 15.79 10.61 26.06
N GLU A 369 16.30 11.75 25.59
CA GLU A 369 17.30 12.54 26.31
C GLU A 369 16.82 12.96 27.70
N LYS A 370 15.59 13.44 27.84
CA LYS A 370 14.98 13.82 29.13
C LYS A 370 14.72 12.64 30.08
N SER A 371 14.75 11.42 29.61
CA SER A 371 14.59 10.22 30.45
C SER A 371 15.92 9.72 31.02
N PHE A 372 17.05 10.26 30.58
CA PHE A 372 18.41 9.96 31.06
C PHE A 372 18.97 11.05 31.99
N ASP A 373 18.32 12.22 32.04
CA ASP A 373 18.56 13.26 33.05
C ASP A 373 17.64 13.08 34.27
#